data_d012356f71d96b6fde333705befbbdb1
#
_entry.id   d012356f71d96b6fde333705befbbdb1
#
_cell.length_a   1.000
_cell.length_b   1.000
_cell.length_c   1.000
_cell.angle_alpha   90.00
_cell.angle_beta   90.00
_cell.angle_gamma   90.00
#
_symmetry.space_group_name_H-M   'P 1'
#
loop_
_entity.id
_entity.type
_entity.pdbx_description
1 polymer ?
#
loop_
_entity_poly.entity_id
_entity_poly.type
_entity_poly.pdbx_seq_one_letter_code
_entity_poly.pdbx_strand_id
1 'polypeptide(L)'
;MKIDRRAFALSAASLPLAVAVGVSPASAQQGADLENTVYLDTKDGRVVIRLRPDLAPKHVAQIKTLVKEGFYDGIVFHRVIEGFMAQTGDPTGTGTGGSKLPNLPAEFTSTPFRRGTLGMARAQSPNSANSQFFICFADARFLDNNYTVFGEVVSGMEFVDKIKKGAGQSGMVQNPDKIVRMRMAADAK
;
A
#
# COMPACT_ATOMS: atom_id res chain seq x y z
N MET A 1 17.27 -62.82 63.79
CA MET A 1 17.88 -61.60 63.22
C MET A 1 17.00 -61.19 62.05
N LYS A 2 16.12 -60.16 62.25
CA LYS A 2 15.12 -59.73 61.30
C LYS A 2 15.70 -58.52 60.52
N ILE A 3 15.74 -58.63 59.20
CA ILE A 3 16.16 -57.54 58.30
C ILE A 3 14.90 -56.85 57.79
N ASP A 4 14.77 -55.61 58.16
CA ASP A 4 13.65 -54.73 57.74
C ASP A 4 13.94 -54.12 56.41
N ARG A 5 13.05 -54.33 55.41
CA ARG A 5 13.11 -53.74 54.08
C ARG A 5 12.17 -52.54 54.01
N ARG A 6 12.72 -51.35 54.15
CA ARG A 6 11.97 -50.11 53.87
C ARG A 6 11.99 -49.82 52.32
N ALA A 7 10.83 -49.87 51.72
CA ALA A 7 10.62 -49.49 50.38
C ALA A 7 10.62 -47.95 50.26
N PHE A 8 11.49 -47.44 49.44
CA PHE A 8 11.44 -46.01 48.98
C PHE A 8 10.46 -45.89 47.80
N ALA A 9 9.37 -45.17 48.00
CA ALA A 9 8.48 -44.77 46.95
C ALA A 9 9.07 -43.54 46.23
N LEU A 10 9.47 -43.70 44.97
CA LEU A 10 9.79 -42.56 44.11
C LEU A 10 8.48 -41.95 43.57
N SER A 11 8.21 -40.74 44.02
CA SER A 11 7.13 -39.91 43.46
C SER A 11 7.61 -39.29 42.17
N ALA A 12 7.05 -39.70 41.03
CA ALA A 12 7.32 -39.12 39.75
C ALA A 12 6.45 -37.86 39.60
N ALA A 13 7.08 -36.69 39.72
CA ALA A 13 6.44 -35.42 39.41
C ALA A 13 6.40 -35.24 37.89
N SER A 14 5.22 -35.35 37.29
CA SER A 14 4.97 -35.02 35.89
C SER A 14 4.88 -33.52 35.72
N LEU A 15 5.88 -32.90 35.09
CA LEU A 15 5.81 -31.51 34.61
C LEU A 15 4.94 -31.46 33.35
N PRO A 16 4.00 -30.50 33.23
CA PRO A 16 3.29 -30.28 31.97
C PRO A 16 4.25 -29.68 30.95
N LEU A 17 4.39 -30.35 29.81
CA LEU A 17 5.11 -29.87 28.64
C LEU A 17 4.28 -28.72 28.02
N ALA A 18 4.67 -27.48 28.26
CA ALA A 18 4.10 -26.33 27.61
C ALA A 18 4.53 -26.35 26.10
N VAL A 19 3.60 -26.73 25.23
CA VAL A 19 3.80 -26.63 23.78
C VAL A 19 3.73 -25.15 23.42
N ALA A 20 4.88 -24.51 23.30
CA ALA A 20 4.97 -23.18 22.67
C ALA A 20 4.64 -23.33 21.19
N VAL A 21 3.47 -22.85 20.78
CA VAL A 21 3.10 -22.73 19.36
C VAL A 21 3.98 -21.63 18.77
N GLY A 22 5.15 -22.01 18.30
CA GLY A 22 6.06 -21.12 17.60
C GLY A 22 5.48 -20.77 16.24
N VAL A 23 5.08 -19.51 16.02
CA VAL A 23 4.74 -18.99 14.70
C VAL A 23 6.01 -19.06 13.85
N SER A 24 5.98 -19.82 12.76
CA SER A 24 7.12 -19.93 11.84
C SER A 24 7.48 -18.54 11.26
N PRO A 25 8.78 -18.22 11.13
CA PRO A 25 9.21 -16.92 10.55
C PRO A 25 8.63 -16.66 9.17
N ALA A 26 8.37 -17.71 8.38
CA ALA A 26 7.72 -17.58 7.07
C ALA A 26 6.26 -17.11 7.16
N SER A 27 5.49 -17.54 8.15
CA SER A 27 4.11 -17.07 8.36
C SER A 27 4.05 -15.63 8.89
N ALA A 28 5.02 -15.22 9.70
CA ALA A 28 5.14 -13.83 10.13
C ALA A 28 5.52 -12.89 8.98
N GLN A 29 6.41 -13.32 8.09
CA GLN A 29 6.78 -12.56 6.89
C GLN A 29 5.61 -12.43 5.91
N GLN A 30 4.85 -13.50 5.70
CA GLN A 30 3.67 -13.48 4.84
C GLN A 30 2.56 -12.60 5.40
N GLY A 31 2.37 -12.57 6.72
CA GLY A 31 1.45 -11.65 7.39
C GLY A 31 1.87 -10.18 7.23
N ALA A 32 3.16 -9.89 7.39
CA ALA A 32 3.71 -8.54 7.20
C ALA A 32 3.59 -8.06 5.74
N ASP A 33 3.72 -8.95 4.76
CA ASP A 33 3.51 -8.64 3.34
C ASP A 33 2.05 -8.28 3.06
N LEU A 34 1.07 -8.99 3.61
CA LEU A 34 -0.36 -8.70 3.43
C LEU A 34 -0.77 -7.38 4.09
N GLU A 35 -0.19 -7.04 5.23
CA GLU A 35 -0.42 -5.77 5.94
C GLU A 35 0.12 -4.55 5.18
N ASN A 36 1.08 -4.74 4.27
CA ASN A 36 1.62 -3.69 3.41
C ASN A 36 1.24 -3.88 1.94
N THR A 37 0.29 -4.75 1.64
CA THR A 37 -0.20 -4.98 0.28
C THR A 37 -1.62 -4.41 0.14
N VAL A 38 -1.83 -3.71 -0.97
CA VAL A 38 -3.12 -3.15 -1.37
C VAL A 38 -3.55 -3.75 -2.71
N TYR A 39 -4.81 -4.13 -2.80
CA TYR A 39 -5.47 -4.48 -4.05
C TYR A 39 -6.24 -3.26 -4.55
N LEU A 40 -5.92 -2.80 -5.76
CA LEU A 40 -6.63 -1.76 -6.49
C LEU A 40 -7.31 -2.43 -7.69
N ASP A 41 -8.62 -2.56 -7.63
CA ASP A 41 -9.42 -3.16 -8.70
C ASP A 41 -9.84 -2.07 -9.68
N THR A 42 -9.52 -2.28 -10.95
CA THR A 42 -9.98 -1.48 -12.10
C THR A 42 -11.03 -2.26 -12.88
N LYS A 43 -11.68 -1.64 -13.86
CA LYS A 43 -12.59 -2.35 -14.79
C LYS A 43 -11.90 -3.46 -15.60
N ASP A 44 -10.57 -3.37 -15.75
CA ASP A 44 -9.77 -4.27 -16.59
C ASP A 44 -9.08 -5.38 -15.78
N GLY A 45 -8.98 -5.23 -14.46
CA GLY A 45 -8.37 -6.22 -13.56
C GLY A 45 -7.77 -5.63 -12.30
N ARG A 46 -7.14 -6.50 -11.51
CA ARG A 46 -6.53 -6.17 -10.22
C ARG A 46 -5.09 -5.75 -10.35
N VAL A 47 -4.77 -4.62 -9.78
CA VAL A 47 -3.41 -4.13 -9.55
C VAL A 47 -3.01 -4.44 -8.12
N VAL A 48 -1.88 -5.09 -7.92
CA VAL A 48 -1.32 -5.39 -6.60
C VAL A 48 -0.22 -4.40 -6.29
N ILE A 49 -0.38 -3.65 -5.21
CA ILE A 49 0.52 -2.59 -4.79
C ILE A 49 1.19 -3.00 -3.48
N ARG A 50 2.51 -2.94 -3.43
CA ARG A 50 3.28 -3.02 -2.19
C ARG A 50 3.50 -1.62 -1.66
N LEU A 51 3.04 -1.36 -0.44
CA LEU A 51 3.33 -0.13 0.29
C LEU A 51 4.72 -0.19 0.91
N ARG A 52 5.38 0.95 1.01
CA ARG A 52 6.77 1.09 1.47
C ARG A 52 6.85 1.98 2.73
N PRO A 53 6.41 1.45 3.90
CA PRO A 53 6.49 2.20 5.16
C PRO A 53 7.93 2.51 5.60
N ASP A 54 8.91 1.79 5.07
CA ASP A 54 10.34 2.06 5.23
C ASP A 54 10.78 3.37 4.53
N LEU A 55 10.10 3.79 3.47
CA LEU A 55 10.38 5.02 2.72
C LEU A 55 9.53 6.20 3.18
N ALA A 56 8.25 5.96 3.47
CA ALA A 56 7.28 7.00 3.75
C ALA A 56 6.25 6.55 4.81
N PRO A 57 6.66 6.40 6.08
CA PRO A 57 5.81 5.83 7.12
C PRO A 57 4.51 6.62 7.35
N LYS A 58 4.55 7.96 7.32
CA LYS A 58 3.36 8.80 7.52
C LYS A 58 2.39 8.71 6.35
N HIS A 59 2.90 8.76 5.12
CA HIS A 59 2.08 8.63 3.92
C HIS A 59 1.44 7.23 3.83
N VAL A 60 2.21 6.17 4.09
CA VAL A 60 1.68 4.81 4.12
C VAL A 60 0.59 4.65 5.18
N ALA A 61 0.77 5.21 6.38
CA ALA A 61 -0.24 5.16 7.43
C ALA A 61 -1.55 5.83 6.99
N GLN A 62 -1.48 7.02 6.39
CA GLN A 62 -2.66 7.75 5.89
C GLN A 62 -3.34 7.01 4.74
N ILE A 63 -2.58 6.50 3.76
CA ILE A 63 -3.12 5.69 2.67
C ILE A 63 -3.87 4.46 3.21
N LYS A 64 -3.28 3.72 4.16
CA LYS A 64 -3.94 2.57 4.80
C LYS A 64 -5.25 2.95 5.47
N THR A 65 -5.29 4.07 6.20
CA THR A 65 -6.51 4.58 6.83
C THR A 65 -7.59 4.82 5.78
N LEU A 66 -7.27 5.57 4.72
CA LEU A 66 -8.20 5.89 3.64
C LEU A 66 -8.67 4.64 2.87
N VAL A 67 -7.79 3.66 2.66
CA VAL A 67 -8.14 2.38 2.03
C VAL A 67 -9.12 1.59 2.90
N LYS A 68 -8.88 1.50 4.20
CA LYS A 68 -9.77 0.79 5.15
C LYS A 68 -11.15 1.47 5.27
N GLU A 69 -11.21 2.79 5.14
CA GLU A 69 -12.45 3.56 5.12
C GLU A 69 -13.22 3.46 3.79
N GLY A 70 -12.64 2.81 2.77
CA GLY A 70 -13.23 2.73 1.42
C GLY A 70 -13.21 4.07 0.67
N PHE A 71 -12.40 5.02 1.11
CA PHE A 71 -12.34 6.37 0.55
C PHE A 71 -12.07 6.40 -0.96
N TYR A 72 -11.24 5.47 -1.44
CA TYR A 72 -10.83 5.43 -2.84
C TYR A 72 -11.85 4.78 -3.79
N ASP A 73 -12.88 4.10 -3.26
CA ASP A 73 -13.87 3.39 -4.07
C ASP A 73 -14.67 4.39 -4.93
N GLY A 74 -14.70 4.15 -6.22
CA GLY A 74 -15.37 5.02 -7.19
C GLY A 74 -14.62 6.30 -7.57
N ILE A 75 -13.47 6.61 -6.97
CA ILE A 75 -12.66 7.78 -7.35
C ILE A 75 -12.07 7.59 -8.73
N VAL A 76 -12.08 8.66 -9.51
CA VAL A 76 -11.67 8.66 -10.91
C VAL A 76 -10.16 8.89 -11.08
N PHE A 77 -9.61 8.38 -12.18
CA PHE A 77 -8.29 8.77 -12.67
C PHE A 77 -8.45 10.06 -13.48
N HIS A 78 -8.49 11.19 -12.80
CA HIS A 78 -8.83 12.49 -13.39
C HIS A 78 -7.74 13.04 -14.32
N ARG A 79 -6.48 12.66 -14.12
CA ARG A 79 -5.33 13.10 -14.94
C ARG A 79 -4.45 11.93 -15.31
N VAL A 80 -4.34 11.65 -16.60
CA VAL A 80 -3.55 10.53 -17.13
C VAL A 80 -2.75 11.00 -18.33
N ILE A 81 -1.44 11.02 -18.21
CA ILE A 81 -0.52 11.42 -19.28
C ILE A 81 0.19 10.17 -19.81
N GLU A 82 -0.02 9.88 -21.08
CA GLU A 82 0.62 8.75 -21.75
C GLU A 82 2.14 8.81 -21.63
N GLY A 83 2.75 7.67 -21.34
CA GLY A 83 4.21 7.56 -21.14
C GLY A 83 4.74 8.19 -19.85
N PHE A 84 3.87 8.83 -19.05
CA PHE A 84 4.29 9.44 -17.79
C PHE A 84 3.58 8.81 -16.58
N MET A 85 2.31 9.14 -16.28
CA MET A 85 1.64 8.65 -15.07
C MET A 85 0.11 8.68 -15.16
N ALA A 86 -0.55 7.91 -14.31
CA ALA A 86 -1.98 7.98 -14.01
C ALA A 86 -2.19 8.52 -12.59
N GLN A 87 -2.90 9.64 -12.44
CA GLN A 87 -3.17 10.32 -11.16
C GLN A 87 -4.64 10.16 -10.76
N THR A 88 -4.85 9.89 -9.47
CA THR A 88 -6.15 9.65 -8.85
C THR A 88 -6.16 10.14 -7.39
N GLY A 89 -7.19 9.78 -6.61
CA GLY A 89 -7.27 10.06 -5.17
C GLY A 89 -7.90 11.39 -4.82
N ASP A 90 -8.50 12.08 -5.80
CA ASP A 90 -9.32 13.27 -5.58
C ASP A 90 -10.81 12.91 -5.61
N PRO A 91 -11.55 13.02 -4.49
CA PRO A 91 -12.97 12.70 -4.46
C PRO A 91 -13.84 13.63 -5.32
N THR A 92 -13.34 14.81 -5.67
CA THR A 92 -14.05 15.75 -6.55
C THR A 92 -13.80 15.47 -8.03
N GLY A 93 -12.73 14.73 -8.36
CA GLY A 93 -12.34 14.44 -9.74
C GLY A 93 -11.79 15.63 -10.54
N THR A 94 -11.55 16.77 -9.89
CA THR A 94 -11.07 18.02 -10.52
C THR A 94 -9.55 18.19 -10.48
N GLY A 95 -8.88 17.43 -9.62
CA GLY A 95 -7.45 17.55 -9.30
C GLY A 95 -7.14 18.49 -8.15
N THR A 96 -8.15 19.15 -7.55
CA THR A 96 -7.97 20.14 -6.48
C THR A 96 -8.45 19.68 -5.11
N GLY A 97 -9.17 18.55 -5.05
CA GLY A 97 -9.73 17.99 -3.82
C GLY A 97 -8.76 17.06 -3.08
N GLY A 98 -9.18 16.67 -1.89
CA GLY A 98 -8.46 15.74 -1.04
C GLY A 98 -9.36 15.15 0.04
N SER A 99 -8.80 14.29 0.88
CA SER A 99 -9.50 13.75 2.04
C SER A 99 -9.66 14.80 3.14
N LYS A 100 -10.47 14.48 4.16
CA LYS A 100 -10.63 15.32 5.36
C LYS A 100 -9.45 15.21 6.34
N LEU A 101 -8.52 14.29 6.09
CA LEU A 101 -7.33 14.13 6.91
C LEU A 101 -6.35 15.29 6.68
N PRO A 102 -5.42 15.56 7.62
CA PRO A 102 -4.45 16.63 7.45
C PRO A 102 -3.48 16.35 6.32
N ASN A 103 -2.93 17.42 5.76
CA ASN A 103 -1.81 17.32 4.82
C ASN A 103 -0.57 16.77 5.52
N LEU A 104 0.26 16.06 4.76
CA LEU A 104 1.44 15.38 5.26
C LEU A 104 2.72 16.14 4.90
N PRO A 105 3.70 16.18 5.81
CA PRO A 105 5.04 16.66 5.50
C PRO A 105 5.71 15.71 4.49
N ALA A 106 6.58 16.27 3.65
CA ALA A 106 7.32 15.48 2.67
C ALA A 106 8.19 14.39 3.33
N GLU A 107 8.22 13.21 2.71
CA GLU A 107 9.10 12.08 3.05
C GLU A 107 9.91 11.72 1.81
N PHE A 108 10.75 12.66 1.35
CA PHE A 108 11.58 12.47 0.16
C PHE A 108 12.72 11.50 0.42
N THR A 109 12.99 10.63 -0.54
CA THR A 109 14.09 9.67 -0.51
C THR A 109 14.82 9.65 -1.85
N SER A 110 15.98 9.03 -1.91
CA SER A 110 16.72 8.81 -3.16
C SER A 110 16.15 7.65 -4.00
N THR A 111 15.03 7.05 -3.60
CA THR A 111 14.37 5.99 -4.35
C THR A 111 13.90 6.54 -5.70
N PRO A 112 14.34 5.94 -6.82
CA PRO A 112 14.03 6.46 -8.14
C PRO A 112 12.56 6.21 -8.54
N PHE A 113 11.97 7.19 -9.23
CA PHE A 113 10.70 7.00 -9.92
C PHE A 113 10.92 6.20 -11.20
N ARG A 114 10.46 4.96 -11.20
CA ARG A 114 10.48 4.04 -12.34
C ARG A 114 9.06 3.60 -12.70
N ARG A 115 8.93 2.88 -13.81
CA ARG A 115 7.66 2.22 -14.15
C ARG A 115 7.12 1.43 -12.96
N GLY A 116 5.86 1.67 -12.60
CA GLY A 116 5.17 1.03 -11.48
C GLY A 116 5.39 1.72 -10.12
N THR A 117 6.27 2.72 -9.99
CA THR A 117 6.43 3.48 -8.75
C THR A 117 5.19 4.32 -8.46
N LEU A 118 4.75 4.31 -7.20
CA LEU A 118 3.68 5.17 -6.70
C LEU A 118 4.27 6.37 -5.96
N GLY A 119 3.86 7.58 -6.39
CA GLY A 119 4.22 8.83 -5.76
C GLY A 119 3.01 9.59 -5.24
N MET A 120 3.17 10.32 -4.14
CA MET A 120 2.14 11.22 -3.64
C MET A 120 2.08 12.48 -4.49
N ALA A 121 0.88 12.80 -5.00
CA ALA A 121 0.64 14.09 -5.63
C ALA A 121 0.54 15.17 -4.55
N ARG A 122 0.96 16.38 -4.89
CA ARG A 122 0.96 17.53 -4.01
C ARG A 122 0.73 18.84 -4.77
N ALA A 123 0.33 19.87 -4.09
CA ALA A 123 0.33 21.22 -4.60
C ALA A 123 1.77 21.79 -4.65
N GLN A 124 1.91 23.10 -4.72
CA GLN A 124 3.22 23.76 -4.80
C GLN A 124 4.08 23.51 -3.54
N SER A 125 3.45 23.53 -2.34
CA SER A 125 4.15 23.23 -1.10
C SER A 125 4.57 21.77 -1.03
N PRO A 126 5.82 21.44 -0.66
CA PRO A 126 6.26 20.06 -0.41
C PRO A 126 5.44 19.32 0.64
N ASN A 127 4.87 20.05 1.60
CA ASN A 127 4.10 19.54 2.73
C ASN A 127 2.58 19.61 2.48
N SER A 128 2.13 19.41 1.26
CA SER A 128 0.72 19.48 0.86
C SER A 128 0.15 18.18 0.30
N ALA A 129 0.87 17.09 0.40
CA ALA A 129 0.35 15.77 0.04
C ALA A 129 -0.81 15.39 0.98
N ASN A 130 -1.85 14.74 0.45
CA ASN A 130 -3.03 14.36 1.23
C ASN A 130 -3.53 12.95 0.84
N SER A 131 -4.41 12.84 -0.15
CA SER A 131 -4.98 11.57 -0.64
C SER A 131 -4.65 11.27 -2.11
N GLN A 132 -4.28 12.30 -2.88
CA GLN A 132 -3.98 12.11 -4.30
C GLN A 132 -2.62 11.44 -4.48
N PHE A 133 -2.59 10.47 -5.41
CA PHE A 133 -1.37 9.77 -5.77
C PHE A 133 -1.34 9.48 -7.28
N PHE A 134 -0.17 9.11 -7.77
CA PHE A 134 0.01 8.72 -9.17
C PHE A 134 0.84 7.43 -9.29
N ILE A 135 0.62 6.71 -10.37
CA ILE A 135 1.37 5.49 -10.76
C ILE A 135 2.13 5.82 -12.04
N CYS A 136 3.45 5.63 -12.04
CA CYS A 136 4.30 5.90 -13.20
C CYS A 136 4.15 4.81 -14.27
N PHE A 137 3.94 5.21 -15.54
CA PHE A 137 3.95 4.31 -16.69
C PHE A 137 5.37 3.99 -17.17
N ALA A 138 6.32 4.88 -16.92
CA ALA A 138 7.71 4.78 -17.33
C ALA A 138 8.62 5.46 -16.30
N ASP A 139 9.93 5.45 -16.54
CA ASP A 139 10.91 6.12 -15.71
C ASP A 139 10.68 7.65 -15.73
N ALA A 140 10.61 8.24 -14.54
CA ALA A 140 10.32 9.65 -14.33
C ALA A 140 11.35 10.26 -13.35
N ARG A 141 12.63 10.12 -13.67
CA ARG A 141 13.76 10.49 -12.80
C ARG A 141 13.79 11.96 -12.41
N PHE A 142 13.11 12.83 -13.15
CA PHE A 142 12.94 14.25 -12.80
C PHE A 142 12.07 14.49 -11.56
N LEU A 143 11.37 13.46 -11.06
CA LEU A 143 10.61 13.48 -9.81
C LEU A 143 11.46 13.08 -8.60
N ASP A 144 12.64 12.48 -8.81
CA ASP A 144 13.51 11.98 -7.75
C ASP A 144 13.84 13.11 -6.75
N ASN A 145 13.79 12.80 -5.45
CA ASN A 145 14.00 13.74 -4.35
C ASN A 145 13.02 14.93 -4.27
N ASN A 146 11.99 14.99 -5.15
CA ASN A 146 11.00 16.06 -5.18
C ASN A 146 9.58 15.58 -4.86
N TYR A 147 9.35 14.28 -4.90
CA TYR A 147 8.08 13.66 -4.55
C TYR A 147 8.30 12.48 -3.60
N THR A 148 7.31 12.22 -2.75
CA THR A 148 7.36 11.10 -1.81
C THR A 148 6.97 9.81 -2.51
N VAL A 149 7.89 8.83 -2.57
CA VAL A 149 7.61 7.45 -2.97
C VAL A 149 7.02 6.71 -1.79
N PHE A 150 5.84 6.12 -1.92
CA PHE A 150 5.19 5.38 -0.85
C PHE A 150 4.82 3.94 -1.20
N GLY A 151 5.03 3.53 -2.45
CA GLY A 151 4.69 2.18 -2.91
C GLY A 151 5.17 1.86 -4.31
N GLU A 152 4.93 0.63 -4.72
CA GLU A 152 5.22 0.12 -6.06
C GLU A 152 4.18 -0.91 -6.50
N VAL A 153 3.89 -0.96 -7.78
CA VAL A 153 3.08 -2.02 -8.39
C VAL A 153 3.94 -3.28 -8.52
N VAL A 154 3.49 -4.37 -7.90
CA VAL A 154 4.17 -5.68 -7.95
C VAL A 154 3.52 -6.64 -8.93
N SER A 155 2.24 -6.40 -9.31
CA SER A 155 1.51 -7.18 -10.33
C SER A 155 0.35 -6.35 -10.89
N GLY A 156 -0.04 -6.62 -12.14
CA GLY A 156 -1.19 -5.96 -12.78
C GLY A 156 -0.87 -4.63 -13.42
N MET A 157 0.40 -4.34 -13.73
CA MET A 157 0.79 -3.09 -14.41
C MET A 157 0.16 -2.98 -15.81
N GLU A 158 -0.14 -4.10 -16.45
CA GLU A 158 -0.88 -4.17 -17.72
C GLU A 158 -2.32 -3.62 -17.63
N PHE A 159 -2.93 -3.64 -16.44
CA PHE A 159 -4.24 -3.03 -16.20
C PHE A 159 -4.11 -1.53 -15.97
N VAL A 160 -3.03 -1.07 -15.35
CA VAL A 160 -2.72 0.35 -15.24
C VAL A 160 -2.51 0.96 -16.63
N ASP A 161 -1.85 0.26 -17.55
CA ASP A 161 -1.63 0.70 -18.93
C ASP A 161 -2.94 0.92 -19.71
N LYS A 162 -4.02 0.19 -19.35
CA LYS A 162 -5.34 0.31 -20.00
C LYS A 162 -6.15 1.50 -19.52
N ILE A 163 -5.76 2.14 -18.42
CA ILE A 163 -6.45 3.33 -17.90
C ILE A 163 -6.49 4.38 -19.01
N LYS A 164 -7.70 4.94 -19.23
CA LYS A 164 -7.96 5.92 -20.29
C LYS A 164 -7.06 7.14 -20.12
N LYS A 165 -6.33 7.48 -21.20
CA LYS A 165 -5.44 8.63 -21.24
C LYS A 165 -6.24 9.92 -21.47
N GLY A 166 -5.75 11.00 -20.87
CA GLY A 166 -6.27 12.34 -21.12
C GLY A 166 -5.74 12.93 -22.42
N ALA A 167 -6.39 13.99 -22.87
CA ALA A 167 -5.99 14.70 -24.08
C ALA A 167 -4.95 15.78 -23.76
N GLY A 168 -4.03 15.98 -24.71
CA GLY A 168 -3.02 17.04 -24.65
C GLY A 168 -2.03 16.91 -23.50
N GLN A 169 -1.27 17.96 -23.26
CA GLN A 169 -0.21 17.97 -22.23
C GLN A 169 -0.76 18.02 -20.80
N SER A 170 -1.98 18.51 -20.61
CA SER A 170 -2.60 18.55 -19.29
C SER A 170 -2.92 17.15 -18.76
N GLY A 171 -3.23 16.21 -19.66
CA GLY A 171 -3.62 14.85 -19.31
C GLY A 171 -4.99 14.74 -18.63
N MET A 172 -5.80 15.80 -18.62
CA MET A 172 -7.15 15.76 -18.06
C MET A 172 -8.03 14.81 -18.85
N VAL A 173 -8.72 13.90 -18.16
CA VAL A 173 -9.48 12.81 -18.79
C VAL A 173 -10.97 13.16 -18.83
N GLN A 174 -11.55 13.17 -20.02
CA GLN A 174 -13.01 13.25 -20.17
C GLN A 174 -13.62 11.85 -20.01
N ASN A 175 -14.65 11.72 -19.18
CA ASN A 175 -15.26 10.42 -18.82
C ASN A 175 -14.19 9.42 -18.35
N PRO A 176 -13.52 9.72 -17.22
CA PRO A 176 -12.38 8.95 -16.74
C PRO A 176 -12.78 7.57 -16.21
N ASP A 177 -11.86 6.63 -16.29
CA ASP A 177 -11.95 5.36 -15.58
C ASP A 177 -11.91 5.58 -14.06
N LYS A 178 -12.47 4.62 -13.30
CA LYS A 178 -12.58 4.68 -11.85
C LYS A 178 -11.81 3.56 -11.20
N ILE A 179 -11.38 3.80 -9.96
CA ILE A 179 -11.08 2.73 -9.02
C ILE A 179 -12.40 2.03 -8.71
N VAL A 180 -12.53 0.76 -9.08
CA VAL A 180 -13.73 -0.03 -8.76
C VAL A 180 -13.77 -0.27 -7.26
N ARG A 181 -12.64 -0.68 -6.70
CA ARG A 181 -12.47 -0.91 -5.27
C ARG A 181 -10.99 -0.88 -4.90
N MET A 182 -10.68 -0.37 -3.68
CA MET A 182 -9.33 -0.41 -3.12
C MET A 182 -9.38 -0.93 -1.69
N ARG A 183 -8.57 -1.96 -1.35
CA ARG A 183 -8.58 -2.59 -0.02
C ARG A 183 -7.23 -3.16 0.35
N MET A 184 -7.00 -3.30 1.66
CA MET A 184 -5.83 -4.00 2.17
C MET A 184 -5.94 -5.49 1.83
N ALA A 185 -4.83 -6.13 1.46
CA ALA A 185 -4.80 -7.56 1.17
C ALA A 185 -5.10 -8.40 2.43
N ALA A 186 -4.71 -7.92 3.60
CA ALA A 186 -5.00 -8.56 4.88
C ALA A 186 -6.51 -8.63 5.18
N ASP A 187 -7.30 -7.67 4.67
CA ASP A 187 -8.76 -7.59 4.87
C ASP A 187 -9.55 -8.23 3.71
N ALA A 188 -8.86 -8.70 2.66
CA ALA A 188 -9.49 -9.32 1.50
C ALA A 188 -9.77 -10.81 1.78
N LYS A 189 -11.03 -11.12 2.06
CA LYS A 189 -11.56 -12.49 2.11
C LYS A 189 -12.13 -12.89 0.77
#